data_443306ceb175b6d6d7336c65b2dd8800
#
_entry.id   443306ceb175b6d6d7336c65b2dd8800
#
_cell.length_a   1.000
_cell.length_b   1.000
_cell.length_c   1.000
_cell.angle_alpha   90.00
_cell.angle_beta   90.00
_cell.angle_gamma   90.00
#
_symmetry.space_group_name_H-M   'P 1'
#
loop_
_entity.id
_entity.type
_entity.pdbx_description
1 polymer ?
#
loop_
_entity_poly.entity_id
_entity_poly.type
_entity_poly.pdbx_seq_one_letter_code
_entity_poly.pdbx_strand_id
1 'polypeptide(L)'
;GAAKTFDYYQTVHGRNGIDGNYGPGTTTAAANGVSIVASRVHFGSGYNNAFWYQNMMSYGDGDGTTFSPLTSTDVCGHEMTHGVTERTANLTYSKESGALNESWSDIMGAMVELYADGGVVSTNTWLIGEDIYTPGTAGDALRRMDNPNAVGDPDHYSLRLYPGTCTPSSANDQCGVHTNSSISNHAYYLMAAGGANRVS
;
A
#
# COMPACT_ATOMS: atom_id res chain seq x y z
N GLY A 1 7.37 2.45 10.90
CA GLY A 1 7.02 2.36 9.48
C GLY A 1 8.06 3.03 8.58
N ALA A 2 8.09 4.36 8.45
CA ALA A 2 8.89 5.07 7.42
C ALA A 2 10.39 4.75 7.43
N ALA A 3 11.05 4.70 8.60
CA ALA A 3 12.46 4.32 8.69
C ALA A 3 12.70 2.88 8.22
N LYS A 4 11.83 1.94 8.62
CA LYS A 4 11.91 0.54 8.17
C LYS A 4 11.70 0.41 6.66
N THR A 5 10.81 1.20 6.09
CA THR A 5 10.60 1.25 4.65
C THR A 5 11.85 1.73 3.92
N PHE A 6 12.48 2.79 4.40
CA PHE A 6 13.75 3.28 3.86
C PHE A 6 14.84 2.20 3.93
N ASP A 7 15.01 1.58 5.10
CA ASP A 7 16.00 0.52 5.32
C ASP A 7 15.77 -0.68 4.41
N TYR A 8 14.51 -1.09 4.23
CA TYR A 8 14.14 -2.19 3.33
C TYR A 8 14.51 -1.87 1.88
N TYR A 9 14.09 -0.72 1.36
CA TYR A 9 14.42 -0.33 -0.01
C TYR A 9 15.93 -0.22 -0.23
N GLN A 10 16.65 0.30 0.74
CA GLN A 10 18.12 0.42 0.65
C GLN A 10 18.80 -0.95 0.74
N THR A 11 18.45 -1.76 1.71
CA THR A 11 19.13 -3.03 2.00
C THR A 11 18.80 -4.12 0.98
N VAL A 12 17.52 -4.24 0.61
CA VAL A 12 17.03 -5.32 -0.26
C VAL A 12 17.11 -4.94 -1.74
N HIS A 13 16.82 -3.69 -2.07
CA HIS A 13 16.73 -3.23 -3.46
C HIS A 13 17.86 -2.27 -3.88
N GLY A 14 18.76 -1.91 -2.97
CA GLY A 14 19.84 -0.95 -3.25
C GLY A 14 19.35 0.47 -3.55
N ARG A 15 18.08 0.78 -3.19
CA ARG A 15 17.45 2.06 -3.50
C ARG A 15 17.56 3.03 -2.34
N ASN A 16 18.14 4.19 -2.57
CA ASN A 16 18.32 5.24 -1.58
C ASN A 16 17.15 6.22 -1.58
N GLY A 17 16.15 5.98 -0.72
CA GLY A 17 14.97 6.85 -0.61
C GLY A 17 13.97 6.71 -1.75
N ILE A 18 12.94 7.54 -1.73
CA ILE A 18 11.84 7.50 -2.69
C ILE A 18 12.31 7.86 -4.11
N ASP A 19 13.16 8.88 -4.23
CA ASP A 19 13.70 9.36 -5.52
C ASP A 19 14.96 8.62 -5.98
N GLY A 20 15.47 7.68 -5.18
CA GLY A 20 16.74 7.00 -5.43
C GLY A 20 17.97 7.81 -5.03
N ASN A 21 17.78 8.99 -4.44
CA ASN A 21 18.85 9.93 -4.05
C ASN A 21 18.64 10.50 -2.63
N TYR A 22 18.24 9.63 -1.71
CA TYR A 22 18.02 9.88 -0.28
C TYR A 22 16.82 10.76 0.09
N GLY A 23 15.97 11.13 -0.85
CA GLY A 23 14.82 11.95 -0.55
C GLY A 23 13.60 11.61 -1.39
N PRO A 24 12.54 12.41 -1.23
CA PRO A 24 11.37 12.35 -2.08
C PRO A 24 11.53 13.18 -3.37
N GLY A 25 12.70 13.79 -3.60
CA GLY A 25 12.94 14.72 -4.70
C GLY A 25 12.27 16.08 -4.46
N THR A 26 11.99 16.46 -3.21
CA THR A 26 11.48 17.79 -2.90
C THR A 26 12.63 18.81 -2.79
N THR A 27 12.28 20.06 -3.06
CA THR A 27 13.16 21.20 -2.78
C THR A 27 13.23 21.54 -1.28
N THR A 28 12.47 20.87 -0.44
CA THR A 28 12.45 21.08 1.01
C THR A 28 13.61 20.31 1.64
N ALA A 29 14.81 20.82 1.48
CA ALA A 29 15.92 20.36 2.27
C ALA A 29 15.68 20.78 3.74
N ALA A 30 16.02 19.90 4.68
CA ALA A 30 16.19 20.32 6.07
C ALA A 30 17.22 21.48 6.12
N ALA A 31 17.23 22.25 7.20
CA ALA A 31 18.10 23.44 7.34
C ALA A 31 19.60 23.15 7.13
N ASN A 32 20.01 21.89 7.14
CA ASN A 32 21.38 21.41 6.87
C ASN A 32 21.59 20.92 5.43
N GLY A 33 20.65 21.13 4.51
CA GLY A 33 20.74 20.70 3.11
C GLY A 33 20.48 19.21 2.87
N VAL A 34 20.04 18.45 3.87
CA VAL A 34 19.71 17.03 3.72
C VAL A 34 18.28 16.89 3.20
N SER A 35 18.10 16.11 2.15
CA SER A 35 16.78 15.70 1.69
C SER A 35 16.08 14.86 2.76
N ILE A 36 14.80 15.10 2.97
CA ILE A 36 13.98 14.37 3.96
C ILE A 36 12.76 13.74 3.31
N VAL A 37 12.38 12.58 3.80
CA VAL A 37 11.08 11.96 3.54
C VAL A 37 10.14 12.35 4.68
N ALA A 38 9.18 13.22 4.39
CA ALA A 38 8.28 13.76 5.41
C ALA A 38 7.07 12.85 5.63
N SER A 39 6.71 12.68 6.90
CA SER A 39 5.47 12.00 7.33
C SER A 39 4.67 12.94 8.21
N ARG A 40 3.42 13.21 7.86
CA ARG A 40 2.49 13.99 8.65
C ARG A 40 1.49 13.05 9.31
N VAL A 41 1.45 13.02 10.62
CA VAL A 41 0.47 12.30 11.44
C VAL A 41 -0.64 13.26 11.91
N HIS A 42 -1.70 12.72 12.47
CA HIS A 42 -2.88 13.47 12.96
C HIS A 42 -3.54 14.30 11.85
N PHE A 43 -3.64 13.73 10.66
CA PHE A 43 -4.27 14.41 9.54
C PHE A 43 -5.79 14.38 9.67
N GLY A 44 -6.40 15.57 9.71
CA GLY A 44 -7.86 15.69 9.86
C GLY A 44 -8.37 15.28 11.25
N SER A 45 -9.68 15.14 11.38
CA SER A 45 -10.34 14.68 12.60
C SER A 45 -11.13 13.42 12.28
N GLY A 46 -10.80 12.30 12.95
CA GLY A 46 -11.41 11.00 12.65
C GLY A 46 -11.23 10.57 11.19
N TYR A 47 -10.11 10.93 10.59
CA TYR A 47 -9.88 10.73 9.16
C TYR A 47 -9.44 9.28 8.90
N ASN A 48 -10.28 8.54 8.18
CA ASN A 48 -10.12 7.12 7.89
C ASN A 48 -9.31 6.86 6.63
N ASN A 49 -8.17 7.52 6.46
CA ASN A 49 -7.28 7.26 5.32
C ASN A 49 -5.84 7.68 5.61
N ALA A 50 -4.91 7.09 4.88
CA ALA A 50 -3.54 7.56 4.68
C ALA A 50 -3.34 7.85 3.19
N PHE A 51 -2.35 8.68 2.82
CA PHE A 51 -2.08 8.97 1.43
C PHE A 51 -0.69 9.59 1.21
N TRP A 52 -0.10 9.28 0.06
CA TRP A 52 1.02 10.00 -0.52
C TRP A 52 0.52 11.17 -1.36
N TYR A 53 1.02 12.36 -1.10
CA TYR A 53 0.70 13.54 -1.90
C TYR A 53 1.78 14.61 -1.77
N GLN A 54 2.18 15.22 -2.89
CA GLN A 54 3.15 16.32 -2.94
C GLN A 54 4.44 16.01 -2.16
N ASN A 55 5.00 14.83 -2.38
CA ASN A 55 6.24 14.36 -1.77
C ASN A 55 6.17 14.15 -0.24
N MET A 56 4.99 13.89 0.29
CA MET A 56 4.76 13.69 1.71
C MET A 56 3.73 12.57 1.93
N MET A 57 3.97 11.75 2.93
CA MET A 57 2.97 10.83 3.47
C MET A 57 2.12 11.54 4.50
N SER A 58 0.83 11.26 4.52
CA SER A 58 -0.12 11.80 5.49
C SER A 58 -0.99 10.69 6.05
N TYR A 59 -1.14 10.64 7.36
CA TYR A 59 -1.83 9.58 8.09
C TYR A 59 -2.90 10.17 8.98
N GLY A 60 -4.15 9.69 8.85
CA GLY A 60 -5.26 10.01 9.74
C GLY A 60 -5.21 9.20 11.03
N ASP A 61 -5.93 9.68 12.03
CA ASP A 61 -6.06 8.98 13.32
C ASP A 61 -7.13 7.88 13.32
N GLY A 62 -7.90 7.78 12.24
CA GLY A 62 -9.08 6.94 12.20
C GLY A 62 -10.22 7.47 13.07
N ASP A 63 -11.38 6.85 12.96
CA ASP A 63 -12.56 7.15 13.79
C ASP A 63 -12.63 6.29 15.07
N GLY A 64 -11.66 5.40 15.26
CA GLY A 64 -11.58 4.47 16.39
C GLY A 64 -12.52 3.25 16.27
N THR A 65 -13.29 3.15 15.19
CA THR A 65 -14.23 2.06 14.93
C THR A 65 -13.90 1.33 13.64
N THR A 66 -13.80 2.07 12.53
CA THR A 66 -13.41 1.54 11.22
C THR A 66 -11.90 1.41 11.12
N PHE A 67 -11.18 2.43 11.63
CA PHE A 67 -9.73 2.43 11.69
C PHE A 67 -9.24 2.97 13.04
N SER A 68 -8.16 2.40 13.53
CA SER A 68 -7.23 3.03 14.46
C SER A 68 -6.28 3.96 13.68
N PRO A 69 -5.33 4.69 14.31
CA PRO A 69 -4.37 5.51 13.58
C PRO A 69 -3.65 4.73 12.49
N LEU A 70 -3.70 5.24 11.26
CA LEU A 70 -3.28 4.54 10.04
C LEU A 70 -1.74 4.56 9.87
N THR A 71 -1.00 4.17 10.90
CA THR A 71 0.46 4.27 11.00
C THR A 71 1.17 2.92 11.16
N SER A 72 0.49 1.80 10.84
CA SER A 72 1.11 0.48 10.80
C SER A 72 2.29 0.41 9.82
N THR A 73 3.10 -0.61 9.93
CA THR A 73 4.33 -0.71 9.12
C THR A 73 4.03 -0.92 7.65
N ASP A 74 3.09 -1.79 7.34
CA ASP A 74 2.61 -2.07 5.99
C ASP A 74 2.01 -0.82 5.32
N VAL A 75 1.14 -0.06 6.03
CA VAL A 75 0.56 1.19 5.52
C VAL A 75 1.63 2.24 5.27
N CYS A 76 2.61 2.39 6.17
CA CYS A 76 3.73 3.28 5.92
C CYS A 76 4.55 2.87 4.69
N GLY A 77 4.77 1.56 4.51
CA GLY A 77 5.41 0.97 3.33
C GLY A 77 4.62 1.24 2.06
N HIS A 78 3.31 1.06 2.11
CA HIS A 78 2.37 1.31 1.02
C HIS A 78 2.44 2.77 0.55
N GLU A 79 2.29 3.72 1.44
CA GLU A 79 2.31 5.15 1.09
C GLU A 79 3.66 5.61 0.53
N MET A 80 4.75 5.15 1.11
CA MET A 80 6.08 5.45 0.62
C MET A 80 6.33 4.85 -0.76
N THR A 81 5.74 3.70 -1.04
CA THR A 81 5.83 3.02 -2.35
C THR A 81 5.07 3.77 -3.45
N HIS A 82 3.96 4.44 -3.15
CA HIS A 82 3.35 5.37 -4.11
C HIS A 82 4.34 6.43 -4.58
N GLY A 83 5.12 6.97 -3.66
CA GLY A 83 6.21 7.90 -3.99
C GLY A 83 7.29 7.26 -4.86
N VAL A 84 7.69 6.03 -4.59
CA VAL A 84 8.63 5.27 -5.43
C VAL A 84 8.06 5.05 -6.83
N THR A 85 6.81 4.64 -6.94
CA THR A 85 6.11 4.44 -8.22
C THR A 85 6.04 5.72 -9.02
N GLU A 86 5.71 6.86 -8.38
CA GLU A 86 5.70 8.19 -9.02
C GLU A 86 7.07 8.54 -9.63
N ARG A 87 8.17 8.16 -8.95
CA ARG A 87 9.55 8.45 -9.38
C ARG A 87 10.16 7.41 -10.32
N THR A 88 9.43 6.34 -10.62
CA THR A 88 9.91 5.25 -11.48
C THR A 88 8.95 4.98 -12.62
N ALA A 89 8.01 4.04 -12.46
CA ALA A 89 7.07 3.64 -13.49
C ALA A 89 6.00 4.70 -13.79
N ASN A 90 5.74 5.61 -12.87
CA ASN A 90 4.76 6.69 -12.96
C ASN A 90 3.39 6.22 -13.49
N LEU A 91 2.89 5.13 -12.91
CA LEU A 91 1.62 4.53 -13.30
C LEU A 91 0.47 5.51 -13.06
N THR A 92 -0.29 5.80 -14.11
CA THR A 92 -1.48 6.66 -14.02
C THR A 92 -2.47 6.08 -13.00
N TYR A 93 -2.89 6.90 -12.03
CA TYR A 93 -3.73 6.47 -10.91
C TYR A 93 -5.20 6.38 -11.32
N SER A 94 -5.50 5.43 -12.21
CA SER A 94 -6.88 5.10 -12.63
C SER A 94 -6.92 3.76 -13.35
N LYS A 95 -8.04 3.06 -13.27
CA LYS A 95 -8.31 1.79 -13.96
C LYS A 95 -7.22 0.75 -13.65
N GLU A 96 -6.85 -0.08 -14.63
CA GLU A 96 -5.85 -1.15 -14.47
C GLU A 96 -4.47 -0.59 -14.07
N SER A 97 -4.06 0.53 -14.62
CA SER A 97 -2.80 1.19 -14.25
C SER A 97 -2.79 1.63 -12.78
N GLY A 98 -3.92 2.19 -12.32
CA GLY A 98 -4.10 2.55 -10.91
C GLY A 98 -4.16 1.33 -10.00
N ALA A 99 -4.82 0.27 -10.43
CA ALA A 99 -4.87 -1.00 -9.69
C ALA A 99 -3.47 -1.64 -9.55
N LEU A 100 -2.61 -1.54 -10.57
CA LEU A 100 -1.21 -1.97 -10.47
C LEU A 100 -0.38 -1.07 -9.54
N ASN A 101 -0.65 0.25 -9.53
CA ASN A 101 -0.03 1.18 -8.59
C ASN A 101 -0.35 0.80 -7.14
N GLU A 102 -1.63 0.56 -6.86
CA GLU A 102 -2.10 0.08 -5.55
C GLU A 102 -1.51 -1.28 -5.17
N SER A 103 -1.56 -2.25 -6.08
CA SER A 103 -1.01 -3.58 -5.83
C SER A 103 0.49 -3.55 -5.54
N TRP A 104 1.24 -2.74 -6.27
CA TRP A 104 2.67 -2.59 -6.00
C TRP A 104 2.93 -2.01 -4.61
N SER A 105 2.11 -1.05 -4.21
CA SER A 105 2.17 -0.45 -2.87
C SER A 105 1.82 -1.47 -1.77
N ASP A 106 0.79 -2.28 -1.97
CA ASP A 106 0.43 -3.36 -1.05
C ASP A 106 1.53 -4.42 -0.92
N ILE A 107 2.05 -4.90 -2.05
CA ILE A 107 3.12 -5.91 -2.08
C ILE A 107 4.34 -5.40 -1.31
N MET A 108 4.78 -4.18 -1.60
CA MET A 108 5.95 -3.61 -0.95
C MET A 108 5.68 -3.29 0.52
N GLY A 109 4.47 -2.85 0.88
CA GLY A 109 4.04 -2.65 2.26
C GLY A 109 4.16 -3.92 3.09
N ALA A 110 3.57 -5.01 2.62
CA ALA A 110 3.66 -6.33 3.23
C ALA A 110 5.12 -6.84 3.35
N MET A 111 5.93 -6.61 2.33
CA MET A 111 7.35 -7.02 2.38
C MET A 111 8.19 -6.15 3.31
N VAL A 112 7.87 -4.87 3.47
CA VAL A 112 8.49 -3.98 4.47
C VAL A 112 8.16 -4.46 5.88
N GLU A 113 6.92 -4.84 6.13
CA GLU A 113 6.51 -5.38 7.42
C GLU A 113 7.18 -6.71 7.70
N LEU A 114 7.17 -7.66 6.77
CA LEU A 114 7.92 -8.92 6.88
C LEU A 114 9.39 -8.68 7.20
N TYR A 115 10.03 -7.70 6.55
CA TYR A 115 11.41 -7.32 6.83
C TYR A 115 11.58 -6.75 8.25
N ALA A 116 10.64 -5.90 8.69
CA ALA A 116 10.66 -5.31 10.02
C ALA A 116 10.52 -6.36 11.14
N ASP A 117 9.76 -7.43 10.85
CA ASP A 117 9.50 -8.56 11.74
C ASP A 117 10.55 -9.68 11.67
N GLY A 118 11.68 -9.42 11.00
CA GLY A 118 12.82 -10.33 10.95
C GLY A 118 12.75 -11.40 9.85
N GLY A 119 11.83 -11.25 8.88
CA GLY A 119 11.75 -12.09 7.68
C GLY A 119 11.08 -13.45 7.90
N VAL A 120 10.33 -13.60 8.96
CA VAL A 120 9.60 -14.86 9.26
C VAL A 120 8.19 -14.78 8.69
N VAL A 121 7.93 -15.53 7.62
CA VAL A 121 6.60 -15.57 6.97
C VAL A 121 5.57 -16.17 7.93
N SER A 122 4.45 -15.47 8.08
CA SER A 122 3.29 -15.87 8.88
C SER A 122 2.00 -15.69 8.06
N THR A 123 0.86 -16.00 8.65
CA THR A 123 -0.44 -15.70 8.03
C THR A 123 -0.67 -14.21 7.84
N ASN A 124 -0.17 -13.39 8.76
CA ASN A 124 -0.31 -11.93 8.70
C ASN A 124 0.49 -11.30 7.55
N THR A 125 1.61 -11.92 7.13
CA THR A 125 2.41 -11.44 6.00
C THR A 125 1.57 -11.17 4.72
N TRP A 126 0.43 -11.80 4.58
CA TRP A 126 -0.44 -11.70 3.40
C TRP A 126 -1.69 -10.87 3.63
N LEU A 127 -1.76 -10.20 4.76
CA LEU A 127 -2.83 -9.28 5.13
C LEU A 127 -2.35 -7.84 4.92
N ILE A 128 -3.27 -6.93 4.65
CA ILE A 128 -2.99 -5.50 4.51
C ILE A 128 -3.90 -4.75 5.46
N GLY A 129 -3.30 -3.94 6.32
CA GLY A 129 -4.00 -3.11 7.29
C GLY A 129 -4.61 -3.87 8.46
N GLU A 130 -4.17 -5.10 8.75
CA GLU A 130 -4.72 -5.91 9.85
C GLU A 130 -4.51 -5.28 11.23
N ASP A 131 -3.45 -4.49 11.39
CA ASP A 131 -3.16 -3.80 12.65
C ASP A 131 -4.05 -2.58 12.91
N ILE A 132 -4.72 -2.07 11.86
CA ILE A 132 -5.45 -0.80 11.95
C ILE A 132 -6.92 -0.91 11.58
N TYR A 133 -7.31 -1.91 10.79
CA TYR A 133 -8.68 -2.08 10.32
C TYR A 133 -9.55 -2.69 11.42
N THR A 134 -10.77 -2.16 11.60
CA THR A 134 -11.77 -2.57 12.59
C THR A 134 -11.16 -2.99 13.94
N PRO A 135 -10.55 -2.08 14.72
CA PRO A 135 -9.70 -2.40 15.88
C PRO A 135 -10.38 -3.21 16.98
N GLY A 136 -11.70 -3.39 16.91
CA GLY A 136 -12.46 -4.28 17.81
C GLY A 136 -12.59 -5.73 17.32
N THR A 137 -12.08 -6.06 16.13
CA THR A 137 -12.26 -7.36 15.46
C THR A 137 -10.90 -8.00 15.21
N ALA A 138 -10.63 -9.13 15.85
CA ALA A 138 -9.35 -9.81 15.68
C ALA A 138 -9.34 -10.66 14.40
N GLY A 139 -8.23 -10.61 13.63
CA GLY A 139 -7.97 -11.49 12.49
C GLY A 139 -8.62 -11.05 11.18
N ASP A 140 -9.18 -9.85 11.13
CA ASP A 140 -9.61 -9.23 9.88
C ASP A 140 -8.47 -8.40 9.24
N ALA A 141 -8.73 -7.87 8.06
CA ALA A 141 -7.81 -7.02 7.32
C ALA A 141 -8.56 -6.20 6.27
N LEU A 142 -7.98 -5.09 5.87
CA LEU A 142 -8.53 -4.24 4.81
C LEU A 142 -8.51 -4.96 3.46
N ARG A 143 -7.41 -5.63 3.12
CA ARG A 143 -7.25 -6.52 1.95
C ARG A 143 -6.50 -7.80 2.32
N ARG A 144 -6.67 -8.83 1.51
CA ARG A 144 -6.02 -10.13 1.71
C ARG A 144 -5.38 -10.61 0.41
N MET A 145 -4.08 -10.83 0.41
CA MET A 145 -3.37 -11.36 -0.76
C MET A 145 -3.61 -12.88 -0.91
N ASP A 146 -3.70 -13.61 0.20
CA ASP A 146 -3.90 -15.06 0.22
C ASP A 146 -5.30 -15.45 -0.25
N ASN A 147 -6.31 -14.66 0.10
CA ASN A 147 -7.72 -14.93 -0.23
C ASN A 147 -8.52 -13.62 -0.37
N PRO A 148 -8.39 -12.89 -1.49
CA PRO A 148 -9.11 -11.63 -1.70
C PRO A 148 -10.62 -11.75 -1.53
N ASN A 149 -11.19 -12.88 -1.90
CA ASN A 149 -12.64 -13.10 -1.82
C ASN A 149 -13.19 -13.12 -0.39
N ALA A 150 -12.34 -13.37 0.62
CA ALA A 150 -12.77 -13.31 2.01
C ALA A 150 -13.19 -11.91 2.45
N VAL A 151 -12.70 -10.87 1.77
CA VAL A 151 -13.06 -9.46 1.98
C VAL A 151 -13.89 -8.87 0.84
N GLY A 152 -14.32 -9.70 -0.12
CA GLY A 152 -15.16 -9.30 -1.25
C GLY A 152 -14.41 -8.79 -2.47
N ASP A 153 -13.09 -8.89 -2.50
CA ASP A 153 -12.26 -8.45 -3.60
C ASP A 153 -12.07 -9.53 -4.68
N PRO A 154 -11.84 -9.16 -5.94
CA PRO A 154 -11.56 -10.11 -7.02
C PRO A 154 -10.14 -10.70 -6.90
N ASP A 155 -10.02 -11.99 -7.18
CA ASP A 155 -8.76 -12.73 -7.22
C ASP A 155 -8.34 -13.10 -8.66
N HIS A 156 -9.15 -12.75 -9.67
CA HIS A 156 -8.88 -13.05 -11.07
C HIS A 156 -9.36 -11.91 -11.97
N TYR A 157 -8.65 -11.67 -13.08
CA TYR A 157 -8.91 -10.57 -14.00
C TYR A 157 -10.33 -10.59 -14.60
N SER A 158 -10.92 -11.77 -14.81
CA SER A 158 -12.29 -11.87 -15.32
C SER A 158 -13.35 -11.37 -14.33
N LEU A 159 -13.00 -11.24 -13.04
CA LEU A 159 -13.88 -10.82 -11.96
C LEU A 159 -13.69 -9.34 -11.58
N ARG A 160 -12.81 -8.62 -12.29
CA ARG A 160 -12.51 -7.22 -11.97
C ARG A 160 -13.75 -6.33 -12.00
N LEU A 161 -13.76 -5.34 -11.17
CA LEU A 161 -14.75 -4.26 -11.25
C LEU A 161 -14.56 -3.49 -12.58
N TYR A 162 -15.65 -2.99 -13.10
CA TYR A 162 -15.66 -2.17 -14.32
C TYR A 162 -14.99 -2.84 -15.54
N PRO A 163 -15.45 -4.04 -15.95
CA PRO A 163 -14.85 -4.77 -17.08
C PRO A 163 -15.06 -4.11 -18.45
N GLY A 164 -15.92 -3.11 -18.51
CA GLY A 164 -16.21 -2.34 -19.72
C GLY A 164 -15.74 -0.88 -19.62
N THR A 165 -16.48 0.02 -20.25
CA THR A 165 -16.17 1.45 -20.21
C THR A 165 -16.44 2.04 -18.83
N CYS A 166 -15.45 2.69 -18.23
CA CYS A 166 -15.55 3.39 -16.97
C CYS A 166 -14.87 4.76 -17.09
N THR A 167 -15.52 5.81 -16.60
CA THR A 167 -14.92 7.15 -16.47
C THR A 167 -14.41 7.30 -15.04
N PRO A 168 -13.08 7.45 -14.82
CA PRO A 168 -12.52 7.55 -13.48
C PRO A 168 -13.04 8.76 -12.70
N SER A 169 -13.34 8.55 -11.43
CA SER A 169 -13.75 9.60 -10.48
C SER A 169 -13.45 9.14 -9.05
N SER A 170 -13.43 10.08 -8.09
CA SER A 170 -13.31 9.72 -6.68
C SER A 170 -14.51 8.90 -6.17
N ALA A 171 -15.69 9.09 -6.76
CA ALA A 171 -16.91 8.36 -6.35
C ALA A 171 -16.91 6.87 -6.74
N ASN A 172 -16.09 6.48 -7.73
CA ASN A 172 -15.97 5.09 -8.16
C ASN A 172 -14.55 4.54 -7.97
N ASP A 173 -13.80 5.14 -7.03
CA ASP A 173 -12.44 4.71 -6.72
C ASP A 173 -11.55 4.66 -7.97
N GLN A 174 -11.59 5.71 -8.78
CA GLN A 174 -10.84 5.81 -10.05
C GLN A 174 -11.05 4.60 -10.98
N CYS A 175 -12.27 4.04 -10.99
CA CYS A 175 -12.65 2.76 -11.58
C CYS A 175 -12.11 1.53 -10.82
N GLY A 176 -12.18 1.58 -9.50
CA GLY A 176 -11.94 0.43 -8.61
C GLY A 176 -10.46 0.09 -8.44
N VAL A 177 -9.58 1.09 -8.30
CA VAL A 177 -8.14 0.85 -8.20
C VAL A 177 -7.77 0.03 -6.96
N HIS A 178 -8.37 0.33 -5.79
CA HIS A 178 -8.08 -0.40 -4.56
C HIS A 178 -8.65 -1.83 -4.58
N THR A 179 -9.86 -2.03 -5.08
CA THR A 179 -10.48 -3.36 -5.15
C THR A 179 -9.78 -4.25 -6.18
N ASN A 180 -9.50 -3.72 -7.39
CA ASN A 180 -8.86 -4.49 -8.45
C ASN A 180 -7.36 -4.76 -8.20
N SER A 181 -6.71 -4.05 -7.29
CA SER A 181 -5.33 -4.32 -6.86
C SER A 181 -5.16 -5.74 -6.32
N SER A 182 -6.22 -6.25 -5.68
CA SER A 182 -6.25 -7.60 -5.10
C SER A 182 -6.00 -8.72 -6.11
N ILE A 183 -6.27 -8.50 -7.40
CA ILE A 183 -5.96 -9.46 -8.47
C ILE A 183 -4.44 -9.68 -8.58
N SER A 184 -3.67 -8.60 -8.64
CA SER A 184 -2.21 -8.68 -8.74
C SER A 184 -1.57 -9.03 -7.40
N ASN A 185 -2.16 -8.60 -6.28
CA ASN A 185 -1.78 -9.04 -4.94
C ASN A 185 -1.86 -10.57 -4.80
N HIS A 186 -2.96 -11.16 -5.26
CA HIS A 186 -3.13 -12.61 -5.22
C HIS A 186 -2.15 -13.33 -6.16
N ALA A 187 -1.89 -12.79 -7.34
CA ALA A 187 -0.87 -13.36 -8.23
C ALA A 187 0.52 -13.35 -7.57
N TYR A 188 0.88 -12.28 -6.88
CA TYR A 188 2.13 -12.24 -6.11
C TYR A 188 2.16 -13.30 -4.99
N TYR A 189 1.08 -13.41 -4.21
CA TYR A 189 0.95 -14.46 -3.19
C TYR A 189 1.19 -15.85 -3.78
N LEU A 190 0.51 -16.20 -4.89
CA LEU A 190 0.67 -17.50 -5.54
C LEU A 190 2.09 -17.75 -6.06
N MET A 191 2.80 -16.71 -6.52
CA MET A 191 4.21 -16.84 -6.91
C MET A 191 5.12 -17.07 -5.72
N ALA A 192 4.84 -16.46 -4.57
CA ALA A 192 5.69 -16.53 -3.38
C ALA A 192 5.41 -17.78 -2.52
N ALA A 193 4.13 -18.12 -2.32
CA ALA A 193 3.68 -19.18 -1.41
C ALA A 193 3.22 -20.45 -2.14
N GLY A 194 3.01 -20.39 -3.45
CA GLY A 194 2.41 -21.48 -4.23
C GLY A 194 0.89 -21.51 -4.10
N GLY A 195 0.28 -22.48 -4.81
CA GLY A 195 -1.17 -22.66 -4.82
C GLY A 195 -1.76 -22.58 -6.21
N ALA A 196 -3.08 -22.42 -6.28
CA ALA A 196 -3.82 -22.28 -7.52
C ALA A 196 -4.95 -21.27 -7.36
N ASN A 197 -5.21 -20.47 -8.40
CA ASN A 197 -6.37 -19.61 -8.43
C ASN A 197 -7.66 -20.45 -8.62
N ARG A 198 -8.74 -20.05 -7.96
CA ARG A 198 -10.03 -20.76 -8.03
C ARG A 198 -10.74 -20.67 -9.39
N VAL A 199 -10.34 -19.76 -10.24
CA VAL A 199 -10.91 -19.48 -11.57
C VAL A 199 -10.08 -20.13 -12.70
N SER A 200 -9.11 -20.99 -12.37
CA SER A 200 -8.26 -21.69 -13.34
C SER A 200 -8.99 -22.76 -14.13
#